data_06cae29598667d2f6f89bb96d063cab7
#
_entry.id   06cae29598667d2f6f89bb96d063cab7
#
_cell.length_a   1.000
_cell.length_b   1.000
_cell.length_c   1.000
_cell.angle_alpha   90.00
_cell.angle_beta   90.00
_cell.angle_gamma   90.00
#
_symmetry.space_group_name_H-M   'P 1'
#
loop_
_entity.id
_entity.type
_entity.pdbx_description
1 polymer ?
#
loop_
_entity_poly.entity_id
_entity_poly.type
_entity_poly.pdbx_seq_one_letter_code
_entity_poly.pdbx_strand_id
1 'polypeptide(L)'
;MPKSSVNASLSSYDDIFSTEESRQEEQREQVRQIPIGELFPFKNHPFKVLDDDSMSDTVESVKQYGVLSPLIARPRPKGGYEIISGHRRQHAAELAGLETLPVIVREMSDDAAVILMVDSNLQREHILPSERAFAYKMKLDAIKNQGARSDLTSPQVASKFRSDDEVAKGQGISGDTVRRFIRLTNLIPELLDMVDNLSLIHI
;
A
#
# COMPACT_ATOMS: atom_id res chain seq x y z
N MET A 1 -38.03 38.38 -32.57
CA MET A 1 -38.05 37.17 -31.78
C MET A 1 -36.82 36.35 -32.13
N PRO A 2 -35.82 36.23 -31.23
CA PRO A 2 -34.65 35.42 -31.52
C PRO A 2 -34.93 33.94 -31.14
N LYS A 3 -34.56 33.04 -32.04
CA LYS A 3 -34.63 31.59 -31.88
C LYS A 3 -33.51 31.15 -30.94
N SER A 4 -33.88 30.59 -29.80
CA SER A 4 -33.01 29.90 -28.89
C SER A 4 -32.48 28.61 -29.55
N SER A 5 -31.17 28.54 -29.83
CA SER A 5 -30.49 27.30 -30.21
C SER A 5 -30.17 26.52 -28.95
N VAL A 6 -30.85 25.44 -28.72
CA VAL A 6 -30.53 24.42 -27.68
C VAL A 6 -29.32 23.64 -28.20
N ASN A 7 -28.15 23.93 -27.65
CA ASN A 7 -26.99 23.04 -27.82
C ASN A 7 -27.21 21.78 -26.97
N ALA A 8 -27.79 20.76 -27.56
CA ALA A 8 -27.73 19.40 -27.03
C ALA A 8 -26.32 18.89 -27.29
N SER A 9 -25.50 18.83 -26.23
CA SER A 9 -24.26 18.07 -26.26
C SER A 9 -24.61 16.60 -26.46
N LEU A 10 -24.36 16.09 -27.65
CA LEU A 10 -24.45 14.66 -27.95
C LEU A 10 -23.40 13.96 -27.08
N SER A 11 -23.85 13.21 -26.08
CA SER A 11 -23.03 12.23 -25.38
C SER A 11 -22.43 11.27 -26.42
N SER A 12 -21.17 10.91 -26.25
CA SER A 12 -20.43 10.04 -27.17
C SER A 12 -21.23 8.74 -27.41
N TYR A 13 -21.21 8.23 -28.64
CA TYR A 13 -21.88 6.98 -29.03
C TYR A 13 -21.52 5.82 -28.10
N ASP A 14 -20.33 5.84 -27.51
CA ASP A 14 -19.81 4.82 -26.56
C ASP A 14 -20.58 4.82 -25.22
N ASP A 15 -21.12 5.97 -24.76
CA ASP A 15 -21.89 6.05 -23.51
C ASP A 15 -23.27 5.39 -23.58
N ILE A 16 -23.83 5.23 -24.79
CA ILE A 16 -25.17 4.70 -25.00
C ILE A 16 -25.17 3.16 -25.16
N PHE A 17 -24.03 2.59 -25.55
CA PHE A 17 -23.89 1.15 -25.81
C PHE A 17 -23.03 0.41 -24.79
N SER A 18 -22.46 1.09 -23.79
CA SER A 18 -21.79 0.40 -22.68
C SER A 18 -22.84 -0.28 -21.80
N THR A 19 -22.91 -1.59 -21.85
CA THR A 19 -23.71 -2.39 -20.92
C THR A 19 -23.13 -2.29 -19.51
N GLU A 20 -23.96 -2.52 -18.49
CA GLU A 20 -23.45 -2.57 -17.09
C GLU A 20 -22.35 -3.62 -16.91
N GLU A 21 -22.38 -4.68 -17.71
CA GLU A 21 -21.36 -5.72 -17.76
C GLU A 21 -20.03 -5.19 -18.29
N SER A 22 -20.03 -4.38 -19.36
CA SER A 22 -18.79 -3.79 -19.87
C SER A 22 -18.19 -2.73 -18.92
N ARG A 23 -19.04 -1.98 -18.19
CA ARG A 23 -18.57 -1.07 -17.12
C ARG A 23 -18.01 -1.83 -15.92
N GLN A 24 -18.56 -2.99 -15.58
CA GLN A 24 -18.04 -3.87 -14.55
C GLN A 24 -16.74 -4.57 -15.00
N GLU A 25 -16.59 -4.88 -16.28
CA GLU A 25 -15.33 -5.42 -16.83
C GLU A 25 -14.21 -4.39 -16.88
N GLU A 26 -14.50 -3.13 -17.19
CA GLU A 26 -13.54 -2.02 -17.10
C GLU A 26 -13.11 -1.73 -15.65
N GLN A 27 -13.99 -1.97 -14.67
CA GLN A 27 -13.69 -1.87 -13.25
C GLN A 27 -12.98 -3.12 -12.69
N ARG A 28 -12.92 -4.24 -13.42
CA ARG A 28 -12.12 -5.40 -13.01
C ARG A 28 -10.65 -5.05 -13.08
N GLU A 29 -10.00 -5.24 -11.97
CA GLU A 29 -8.55 -5.05 -11.86
C GLU A 29 -7.82 -5.93 -12.87
N GLN A 30 -7.30 -5.32 -13.93
CA GLN A 30 -6.55 -6.02 -14.95
C GLN A 30 -5.11 -6.24 -14.49
N VAL A 31 -4.67 -7.50 -14.56
CA VAL A 31 -3.26 -7.85 -14.37
C VAL A 31 -2.51 -7.49 -15.65
N ARG A 32 -1.50 -6.63 -15.54
CA ARG A 32 -0.64 -6.19 -16.65
C ARG A 32 0.76 -6.73 -16.45
N GLN A 33 1.43 -7.12 -17.55
CA GLN A 33 2.86 -7.45 -17.52
C GLN A 33 3.66 -6.15 -17.64
N ILE A 34 4.38 -5.80 -16.58
CA ILE A 34 5.16 -4.55 -16.52
C ILE A 34 6.65 -4.90 -16.42
N PRO A 35 7.52 -4.25 -17.22
CA PRO A 35 8.96 -4.42 -17.13
C PRO A 35 9.47 -4.08 -15.72
N ILE A 36 10.38 -4.89 -15.18
CA ILE A 36 10.93 -4.68 -13.82
C ILE A 36 11.59 -3.31 -13.71
N GLY A 37 12.26 -2.83 -14.76
CA GLY A 37 12.88 -1.50 -14.78
C GLY A 37 11.90 -0.31 -14.64
N GLU A 38 10.60 -0.52 -14.83
CA GLU A 38 9.56 0.49 -14.62
C GLU A 38 8.93 0.42 -13.22
N LEU A 39 9.31 -0.56 -12.41
CA LEU A 39 8.81 -0.79 -11.06
C LEU A 39 9.79 -0.18 -10.03
N PHE A 40 9.29 0.73 -9.22
CA PHE A 40 10.09 1.43 -8.21
C PHE A 40 9.60 1.09 -6.80
N PRO A 41 10.51 0.95 -5.83
CA PRO A 41 10.12 0.67 -4.45
C PRO A 41 9.34 1.83 -3.85
N PHE A 42 8.46 1.53 -2.87
CA PHE A 42 7.73 2.53 -2.11
C PHE A 42 8.69 3.41 -1.31
N LYS A 43 8.45 4.73 -1.36
CA LYS A 43 9.29 5.69 -0.63
C LYS A 43 9.15 5.46 0.89
N ASN A 44 10.31 5.38 1.59
CA ASN A 44 10.37 5.16 3.04
C ASN A 44 9.66 3.87 3.50
N HIS A 45 9.75 2.80 2.72
CA HIS A 45 9.18 1.49 3.06
C HIS A 45 9.78 0.99 4.40
N PRO A 46 8.98 0.77 5.45
CA PRO A 46 9.50 0.45 6.78
C PRO A 46 9.97 -1.00 6.92
N PHE A 47 9.48 -1.90 6.06
CA PHE A 47 9.78 -3.33 6.13
C PHE A 47 10.98 -3.67 5.26
N LYS A 48 11.97 -4.32 5.86
CA LYS A 48 13.18 -4.76 5.14
C LYS A 48 12.89 -5.98 4.28
N VAL A 49 13.50 -6.03 3.12
CA VAL A 49 13.60 -7.25 2.31
C VAL A 49 14.95 -7.87 2.63
N LEU A 50 14.93 -9.06 3.25
CA LEU A 50 16.14 -9.77 3.67
C LEU A 50 16.42 -10.90 2.69
N ASP A 51 17.71 -11.13 2.39
CA ASP A 51 18.20 -12.27 1.61
C ASP A 51 18.48 -13.44 2.56
N ASP A 52 17.40 -14.00 3.11
CA ASP A 52 17.37 -15.16 3.99
C ASP A 52 17.03 -16.46 3.22
N ASP A 53 17.05 -17.59 3.92
CA ASP A 53 16.71 -18.91 3.34
C ASP A 53 15.31 -18.87 2.71
N SER A 54 14.35 -18.19 3.35
CA SER A 54 13.00 -17.99 2.82
C SER A 54 12.97 -17.17 1.53
N MET A 55 13.94 -16.27 1.31
CA MET A 55 14.09 -15.57 0.04
C MET A 55 14.61 -16.53 -1.03
N SER A 56 15.59 -17.39 -0.69
CA SER A 56 16.13 -18.39 -1.60
C SER A 56 15.05 -19.34 -2.10
N ASP A 57 14.17 -19.83 -1.21
CA ASP A 57 13.01 -20.66 -1.56
C ASP A 57 12.03 -19.90 -2.48
N THR A 58 11.82 -18.61 -2.21
CA THR A 58 10.98 -17.76 -3.04
C THR A 58 11.57 -17.59 -4.45
N VAL A 59 12.88 -17.38 -4.57
CA VAL A 59 13.59 -17.26 -5.85
C VAL A 59 13.47 -18.55 -6.65
N GLU A 60 13.64 -19.71 -6.00
CA GLU A 60 13.50 -21.01 -6.66
C GLU A 60 12.09 -21.23 -7.18
N SER A 61 11.08 -20.95 -6.35
CA SER A 61 9.68 -21.00 -6.77
C SER A 61 9.39 -20.07 -7.94
N VAL A 62 9.92 -18.83 -7.91
CA VAL A 62 9.74 -17.84 -9.00
C VAL A 62 10.45 -18.30 -10.29
N LYS A 63 11.60 -18.94 -10.19
CA LYS A 63 12.28 -19.52 -11.38
C LYS A 63 11.45 -20.64 -12.01
N GLN A 64 10.79 -21.46 -11.19
CA GLN A 64 10.05 -22.62 -11.67
C GLN A 64 8.66 -22.25 -12.20
N TYR A 65 7.94 -21.38 -11.52
CA TYR A 65 6.51 -21.10 -11.78
C TYR A 65 6.22 -19.65 -12.19
N GLY A 66 7.21 -18.78 -12.17
CA GLY A 66 7.00 -17.34 -12.29
C GLY A 66 6.36 -16.75 -11.04
N VAL A 67 5.94 -15.49 -11.13
CA VAL A 67 5.21 -14.81 -10.05
C VAL A 67 3.72 -15.08 -10.18
N LEU A 68 3.20 -16.01 -9.37
CA LEU A 68 1.80 -16.46 -9.42
C LEU A 68 0.81 -15.41 -8.90
N SER A 69 1.18 -14.68 -7.86
CA SER A 69 0.35 -13.62 -7.29
C SER A 69 0.81 -12.26 -7.79
N PRO A 70 -0.03 -11.46 -8.46
CA PRO A 70 0.38 -10.16 -8.99
C PRO A 70 0.78 -9.20 -7.88
N LEU A 71 1.70 -8.28 -8.20
CA LEU A 71 2.04 -7.15 -7.36
C LEU A 71 0.92 -6.10 -7.42
N ILE A 72 0.89 -5.21 -6.44
CA ILE A 72 0.03 -4.02 -6.48
C ILE A 72 0.94 -2.80 -6.59
N ALA A 73 0.69 -1.97 -7.60
CA ALA A 73 1.44 -0.74 -7.83
C ALA A 73 0.51 0.42 -8.23
N ARG A 74 1.02 1.64 -8.13
CA ARG A 74 0.33 2.86 -8.61
C ARG A 74 1.19 3.61 -9.62
N PRO A 75 0.57 4.39 -10.53
CA PRO A 75 1.32 5.25 -11.45
C PRO A 75 2.11 6.32 -10.68
N ARG A 76 3.33 6.66 -11.17
CA ARG A 76 4.14 7.75 -10.63
C ARG A 76 4.04 8.98 -11.52
N PRO A 77 4.04 10.20 -10.95
CA PRO A 77 4.03 11.45 -11.75
C PRO A 77 5.22 11.60 -12.71
N LYS A 78 6.36 10.95 -12.36
CA LYS A 78 7.59 10.99 -13.16
C LYS A 78 7.73 9.82 -14.14
N GLY A 79 6.68 9.05 -14.36
CA GLY A 79 6.66 7.83 -15.15
C GLY A 79 7.05 6.58 -14.34
N GLY A 80 6.66 5.41 -14.87
CA GLY A 80 6.76 4.12 -14.18
C GLY A 80 5.76 3.97 -13.05
N TYR A 81 5.95 2.94 -12.23
CA TYR A 81 4.99 2.54 -11.20
C TYR A 81 5.69 2.38 -9.85
N GLU A 82 5.05 2.84 -8.78
CA GLU A 82 5.51 2.65 -7.40
C GLU A 82 4.81 1.42 -6.81
N ILE A 83 5.60 0.46 -6.32
CA ILE A 83 5.09 -0.79 -5.75
C ILE A 83 4.53 -0.52 -4.36
N ILE A 84 3.27 -0.90 -4.15
CA ILE A 84 2.59 -0.79 -2.85
C ILE A 84 2.69 -2.11 -2.09
N SER A 85 2.53 -3.25 -2.79
CA SER A 85 2.64 -4.58 -2.19
C SER A 85 3.35 -5.54 -3.14
N GLY A 86 4.23 -6.37 -2.57
CA GLY A 86 4.95 -7.41 -3.31
C GLY A 86 6.45 -7.16 -3.49
N HIS A 87 7.09 -6.32 -2.68
CA HIS A 87 8.55 -6.03 -2.75
C HIS A 87 9.42 -7.29 -2.69
N ARG A 88 9.09 -8.29 -1.85
CA ARG A 88 9.81 -9.58 -1.82
C ARG A 88 9.70 -10.33 -3.14
N ARG A 89 8.52 -10.31 -3.79
CA ARG A 89 8.29 -10.96 -5.09
C ARG A 89 9.03 -10.25 -6.21
N GLN A 90 9.08 -8.91 -6.18
CA GLN A 90 9.91 -8.14 -7.11
C GLN A 90 11.38 -8.53 -6.96
N HIS A 91 11.92 -8.49 -5.74
CA HIS A 91 13.31 -8.82 -5.48
C HIS A 91 13.67 -10.27 -5.89
N ALA A 92 12.80 -11.23 -5.54
CA ALA A 92 12.97 -12.61 -5.98
C ALA A 92 12.97 -12.77 -7.51
N ALA A 93 12.12 -12.00 -8.20
CA ALA A 93 12.04 -12.01 -9.66
C ALA A 93 13.28 -11.38 -10.32
N GLU A 94 13.85 -10.34 -9.74
CA GLU A 94 15.14 -9.75 -10.16
C GLU A 94 16.27 -10.77 -10.03
N LEU A 95 16.35 -11.48 -8.88
CA LEU A 95 17.33 -12.54 -8.65
C LEU A 95 17.11 -13.77 -9.56
N ALA A 96 15.85 -14.02 -9.95
CA ALA A 96 15.49 -15.08 -10.88
C ALA A 96 15.77 -14.71 -12.35
N GLY A 97 16.05 -13.43 -12.66
CA GLY A 97 16.32 -12.94 -14.01
C GLY A 97 15.08 -12.75 -14.87
N LEU A 98 13.91 -12.50 -14.29
CA LEU A 98 12.69 -12.18 -15.04
C LEU A 98 12.77 -10.75 -15.59
N GLU A 99 12.20 -10.52 -16.79
CA GLU A 99 12.15 -9.20 -17.40
C GLU A 99 10.88 -8.43 -17.05
N THR A 100 9.76 -9.14 -16.86
CA THR A 100 8.45 -8.55 -16.58
C THR A 100 7.78 -9.22 -15.40
N LEU A 101 6.86 -8.50 -14.75
CA LEU A 101 6.08 -8.99 -13.62
C LEU A 101 4.58 -8.74 -13.82
N PRO A 102 3.73 -9.67 -13.34
CA PRO A 102 2.29 -9.43 -13.28
C PRO A 102 1.98 -8.40 -12.19
N VAL A 103 1.34 -7.29 -12.57
CA VAL A 103 1.04 -6.16 -11.69
C VAL A 103 -0.40 -5.72 -11.87
N ILE A 104 -1.10 -5.48 -10.77
CA ILE A 104 -2.37 -4.77 -10.72
C ILE A 104 -2.06 -3.29 -10.49
N VAL A 105 -2.41 -2.44 -11.45
CA VAL A 105 -2.21 -1.00 -11.34
C VAL A 105 -3.48 -0.37 -10.80
N ARG A 106 -3.37 0.33 -9.66
CA ARG A 106 -4.45 1.08 -9.02
C ARG A 106 -4.08 2.55 -8.88
N GLU A 107 -4.95 3.44 -9.28
CA GLU A 107 -4.82 4.86 -8.94
C GLU A 107 -5.26 5.07 -7.48
N MET A 108 -4.37 5.67 -6.70
CA MET A 108 -4.67 5.97 -5.30
C MET A 108 -3.83 7.16 -4.79
N SER A 109 -4.37 7.85 -3.78
CA SER A 109 -3.67 8.92 -3.09
C SER A 109 -2.47 8.40 -2.29
N ASP A 110 -1.56 9.30 -1.90
CA ASP A 110 -0.40 8.96 -1.07
C ASP A 110 -0.82 8.31 0.26
N ASP A 111 -1.84 8.87 0.93
CA ASP A 111 -2.33 8.34 2.20
C ASP A 111 -2.96 6.95 2.03
N ALA A 112 -3.75 6.73 0.97
CA ALA A 112 -4.33 5.42 0.68
C ALA A 112 -3.26 4.38 0.36
N ALA A 113 -2.21 4.77 -0.37
CA ALA A 113 -1.07 3.91 -0.68
C ALA A 113 -0.30 3.49 0.57
N VAL A 114 -0.06 4.43 1.51
CA VAL A 114 0.57 4.14 2.81
C VAL A 114 -0.28 3.14 3.61
N ILE A 115 -1.58 3.37 3.72
CA ILE A 115 -2.47 2.48 4.49
C ILE A 115 -2.46 1.07 3.89
N LEU A 116 -2.64 0.94 2.57
CA LEU A 116 -2.63 -0.36 1.90
C LEU A 116 -1.28 -1.08 2.04
N MET A 117 -0.16 -0.36 1.89
CA MET A 117 1.19 -0.89 2.07
C MET A 117 1.38 -1.43 3.50
N VAL A 118 1.01 -0.66 4.51
CA VAL A 118 1.14 -1.06 5.91
C VAL A 118 0.25 -2.27 6.20
N ASP A 119 -1.04 -2.24 5.83
CA ASP A 119 -1.97 -3.32 6.13
C ASP A 119 -1.57 -4.64 5.46
N SER A 120 -1.06 -4.61 4.22
CA SER A 120 -0.59 -5.81 3.53
C SER A 120 0.67 -6.44 4.17
N ASN A 121 1.46 -5.66 4.92
CA ASN A 121 2.67 -6.14 5.58
C ASN A 121 2.46 -6.51 7.05
N LEU A 122 1.52 -5.86 7.76
CA LEU A 122 1.24 -6.16 9.17
C LEU A 122 0.65 -7.57 9.40
N GLN A 123 0.23 -8.26 8.34
CA GLN A 123 -0.26 -9.64 8.39
C GLN A 123 0.87 -10.69 8.35
N ARG A 124 2.14 -10.27 8.22
CA ARG A 124 3.29 -11.19 8.23
C ARG A 124 3.48 -11.77 9.64
N GLU A 125 3.89 -13.03 9.71
CA GLU A 125 4.16 -13.72 11.00
C GLU A 125 5.33 -13.09 11.75
N HIS A 126 6.38 -12.70 11.03
CA HIS A 126 7.61 -12.14 11.61
C HIS A 126 7.79 -10.69 11.14
N ILE A 127 7.56 -9.75 12.04
CA ILE A 127 7.79 -8.31 11.85
C ILE A 127 8.58 -7.84 13.05
N LEU A 128 9.70 -7.17 12.80
CA LEU A 128 10.53 -6.58 13.85
C LEU A 128 9.74 -5.50 14.62
N PRO A 129 9.97 -5.34 15.93
CA PRO A 129 9.36 -4.28 16.72
C PRO A 129 9.55 -2.89 16.12
N SER A 130 10.75 -2.58 15.60
CA SER A 130 11.05 -1.33 14.92
C SER A 130 10.20 -1.13 13.65
N GLU A 131 10.13 -2.15 12.78
CA GLU A 131 9.33 -2.11 11.56
C GLU A 131 7.86 -1.85 11.87
N ARG A 132 7.33 -2.55 12.89
CA ARG A 132 5.95 -2.37 13.37
C ARG A 132 5.72 -0.96 13.90
N ALA A 133 6.69 -0.40 14.64
CA ALA A 133 6.62 0.96 15.17
C ALA A 133 6.54 2.01 14.06
N PHE A 134 7.43 1.94 13.07
CA PHE A 134 7.42 2.85 11.92
C PHE A 134 6.17 2.67 11.04
N ALA A 135 5.72 1.43 10.83
CA ALA A 135 4.50 1.14 10.08
C ALA A 135 3.26 1.77 10.74
N TYR A 136 3.09 1.61 12.05
CA TYR A 136 1.98 2.23 12.78
C TYR A 136 2.04 3.76 12.74
N LYS A 137 3.23 4.34 12.87
CA LYS A 137 3.41 5.79 12.74
C LYS A 137 2.98 6.28 11.36
N MET A 138 3.45 5.65 10.29
CA MET A 138 3.09 6.02 8.92
C MET A 138 1.58 5.89 8.69
N LYS A 139 0.95 4.81 9.15
CA LYS A 139 -0.50 4.61 9.02
C LYS A 139 -1.28 5.66 9.80
N LEU A 140 -0.86 5.98 11.03
CA LEU A 140 -1.49 7.00 11.86
C LEU A 140 -1.44 8.38 11.19
N ASP A 141 -0.29 8.76 10.63
CA ASP A 141 -0.11 10.03 9.95
C ASP A 141 -0.98 10.09 8.68
N ALA A 142 -1.07 9.01 7.91
CA ALA A 142 -1.93 8.92 6.73
C ALA A 142 -3.43 9.05 7.08
N ILE A 143 -3.91 8.39 8.14
CA ILE A 143 -5.29 8.49 8.62
C ILE A 143 -5.61 9.93 9.06
N LYS A 144 -4.72 10.58 9.80
CA LYS A 144 -4.89 11.98 10.21
C LYS A 144 -4.98 12.93 9.02
N ASN A 145 -4.16 12.72 7.99
CA ASN A 145 -4.21 13.53 6.77
C ASN A 145 -5.53 13.37 6.02
N GLN A 146 -6.06 12.16 5.94
CA GLN A 146 -7.38 11.91 5.34
C GLN A 146 -8.51 12.56 6.15
N GLY A 147 -8.47 12.47 7.49
CA GLY A 147 -9.43 13.11 8.37
C GLY A 147 -9.44 14.64 8.22
N ALA A 148 -8.28 15.27 8.20
CA ALA A 148 -8.16 16.72 8.02
C ALA A 148 -8.71 17.22 6.68
N ARG A 149 -8.70 16.40 5.62
CA ARG A 149 -9.30 16.74 4.31
C ARG A 149 -10.82 16.61 4.31
N SER A 150 -11.38 15.66 5.05
CA SER A 150 -12.83 15.47 5.14
C SER A 150 -13.54 16.52 6.01
N ASP A 151 -12.86 17.07 7.02
CA ASP A 151 -13.42 18.10 7.91
C ASP A 151 -13.69 19.45 7.18
N LEU A 152 -13.09 19.67 6.01
CA LEU A 152 -13.34 20.84 5.17
C LEU A 152 -14.69 20.80 4.42
N THR A 153 -15.37 19.65 4.38
CA THR A 153 -16.58 19.44 3.57
C THR A 153 -17.85 19.12 4.35
N SER A 154 -17.80 18.84 5.66
CA SER A 154 -19.01 18.54 6.45
C SER A 154 -18.84 18.83 7.94
N PRO A 155 -19.66 19.74 8.54
CA PRO A 155 -19.59 20.07 9.96
C PRO A 155 -20.50 19.18 10.83
N GLN A 156 -20.58 17.86 10.57
CA GLN A 156 -21.40 17.01 11.45
C GLN A 156 -20.81 15.62 11.66
N VAL A 157 -20.60 15.33 12.96
CA VAL A 157 -20.23 14.04 13.53
C VAL A 157 -18.75 13.66 13.33
N ALA A 158 -17.86 14.43 13.94
CA ALA A 158 -16.58 13.89 14.38
C ALA A 158 -16.87 12.78 15.42
N SER A 159 -17.04 11.53 14.95
CA SER A 159 -17.02 10.40 15.86
C SER A 159 -15.64 10.38 16.51
N LYS A 160 -15.62 10.54 17.83
CA LYS A 160 -14.45 10.51 18.72
C LYS A 160 -13.76 9.14 18.76
N PHE A 161 -13.54 8.50 17.62
CA PHE A 161 -12.61 7.41 17.54
C PHE A 161 -11.22 8.03 17.50
N ARG A 162 -10.42 7.73 18.52
CA ARG A 162 -9.02 8.11 18.49
C ARG A 162 -8.38 7.45 17.26
N SER A 163 -7.62 8.21 16.51
CA SER A 163 -6.94 7.70 15.30
C SER A 163 -6.08 6.45 15.59
N ASP A 164 -5.60 6.31 16.84
CA ASP A 164 -4.86 5.15 17.31
C ASP A 164 -5.71 3.87 17.32
N ASP A 165 -7.00 3.99 17.68
CA ASP A 165 -7.94 2.86 17.68
C ASP A 165 -8.28 2.44 16.25
N GLU A 166 -8.26 3.38 15.32
CA GLU A 166 -8.45 3.08 13.90
C GLU A 166 -7.23 2.34 13.30
N VAL A 167 -6.01 2.73 13.67
CA VAL A 167 -4.79 1.98 13.31
C VAL A 167 -4.85 0.55 13.85
N ALA A 168 -5.39 0.36 15.08
CA ALA A 168 -5.50 -0.94 15.75
C ALA A 168 -6.57 -1.86 15.14
N LYS A 169 -7.55 -1.31 14.38
CA LYS A 169 -8.61 -2.12 13.74
C LYS A 169 -8.01 -3.21 12.86
N GLY A 170 -8.48 -4.43 13.02
CA GLY A 170 -8.05 -5.59 12.26
C GLY A 170 -6.71 -6.21 12.69
N GLN A 171 -6.03 -5.61 13.70
CA GLN A 171 -4.75 -6.12 14.20
C GLN A 171 -4.87 -6.90 15.52
N GLY A 172 -6.05 -6.94 16.14
CA GLY A 172 -6.29 -7.61 17.43
C GLY A 172 -5.57 -6.96 18.61
N ILE A 173 -5.17 -5.70 18.50
CA ILE A 173 -4.47 -4.93 19.55
C ILE A 173 -5.27 -3.67 19.93
N SER A 174 -4.90 -3.04 21.05
CA SER A 174 -5.50 -1.77 21.49
C SER A 174 -4.77 -0.56 20.93
N GLY A 175 -5.46 0.59 20.85
CA GLY A 175 -4.82 1.88 20.50
C GLY A 175 -3.68 2.26 21.45
N ASP A 176 -3.76 1.85 22.73
CA ASP A 176 -2.66 2.05 23.69
C ASP A 176 -1.40 1.27 23.30
N THR A 177 -1.58 0.05 22.80
CA THR A 177 -0.47 -0.77 22.27
C THR A 177 0.16 -0.10 21.05
N VAL A 178 -0.66 0.42 20.11
CA VAL A 178 -0.17 1.19 18.96
C VAL A 178 0.68 2.37 19.42
N ARG A 179 0.22 3.15 20.41
CA ARG A 179 0.98 4.29 20.94
C ARG A 179 2.30 3.88 21.59
N ARG A 180 2.35 2.74 22.27
CA ARG A 180 3.60 2.20 22.83
C ARG A 180 4.59 1.85 21.72
N PHE A 181 4.16 1.18 20.66
CA PHE A 181 5.01 0.91 19.51
C PHE A 181 5.52 2.19 18.86
N ILE A 182 4.65 3.18 18.61
CA ILE A 182 5.06 4.44 18.00
C ILE A 182 6.13 5.16 18.81
N ARG A 183 6.14 5.05 20.15
CA ARG A 183 7.20 5.62 20.99
C ARG A 183 8.59 5.06 20.70
N LEU A 184 8.70 3.82 20.22
CA LEU A 184 9.97 3.23 19.82
C LEU A 184 10.64 4.01 18.69
N THR A 185 9.88 4.69 17.83
CA THR A 185 10.44 5.52 16.74
C THR A 185 11.25 6.72 17.23
N ASN A 186 11.19 7.05 18.53
CA ASN A 186 11.97 8.13 19.16
C ASN A 186 13.31 7.62 19.75
N LEU A 187 13.57 6.32 19.71
CA LEU A 187 14.83 5.76 20.17
C LEU A 187 15.94 6.03 19.15
N ILE A 188 17.17 6.13 19.67
CA ILE A 188 18.36 6.13 18.81
C ILE A 188 18.55 4.76 18.16
N PRO A 189 19.20 4.68 16.98
CA PRO A 189 19.32 3.43 16.21
C PRO A 189 19.87 2.25 17.03
N GLU A 190 20.87 2.49 17.88
CA GLU A 190 21.51 1.47 18.69
C GLU A 190 20.52 0.82 19.69
N LEU A 191 19.65 1.62 20.32
CA LEU A 191 18.61 1.10 21.22
C LEU A 191 17.50 0.38 20.44
N LEU A 192 17.19 0.85 19.24
CA LEU A 192 16.20 0.23 18.38
C LEU A 192 16.66 -1.17 17.93
N ASP A 193 17.95 -1.30 17.58
CA ASP A 193 18.56 -2.59 17.25
C ASP A 193 18.55 -3.55 18.44
N MET A 194 18.76 -3.05 19.67
CA MET A 194 18.65 -3.87 20.88
C MET A 194 17.22 -4.36 21.12
N VAL A 195 16.21 -3.54 20.80
CA VAL A 195 14.79 -3.96 20.88
C VAL A 195 14.49 -5.03 19.83
N ASP A 196 14.98 -4.88 18.61
CA ASP A 196 14.78 -5.85 17.53
C ASP A 196 15.46 -7.19 17.81
N ASN A 197 16.62 -7.17 18.46
CA ASN A 197 17.35 -8.36 18.88
C ASN A 197 16.84 -8.96 20.21
N LEU A 198 15.64 -8.55 20.66
CA LEU A 198 15.00 -9.03 21.89
C LEU A 198 15.82 -8.82 23.18
N SER A 199 16.86 -7.99 23.15
CA SER A 199 17.70 -7.70 24.32
C SER A 199 17.01 -6.76 25.34
N LEU A 200 15.89 -6.11 24.96
CA LEU A 200 15.15 -5.12 25.76
C LEU A 200 13.65 -5.46 25.87
N ILE A 201 13.28 -6.75 25.92
CA ILE A 201 11.87 -7.17 25.99
C ILE A 201 11.15 -6.79 27.29
N HIS A 202 11.85 -6.43 28.33
CA HIS A 202 11.31 -6.22 29.68
C HIS A 202 11.30 -4.72 30.11
N ILE A 203 11.04 -3.80 29.20
CA ILE A 203 10.76 -2.42 29.59
C ILE A 203 9.28 -2.08 29.50
#